data_b83f145a342dd69c502c1138e09a10b7
#
_entry.id   b83f145a342dd69c502c1138e09a10b7
#
_cell.length_a   1.000
_cell.length_b   1.000
_cell.length_c   1.000
_cell.angle_alpha   90.00
_cell.angle_beta   90.00
_cell.angle_gamma   90.00
#
_symmetry.space_group_name_H-M   'P 1'
#
loop_
_entity.id
_entity.type
_entity.pdbx_description
1 polymer ?
#
loop_
_entity_poly.entity_id
_entity_poly.type
_entity_poly.pdbx_seq_one_letter_code
_entity_poly.pdbx_strand_id
1 'polypeptide(L)'
;FTLTGREFRPFRFTSPLAGGASTVLSEGELEAAVYVGSVVGFGLRAGPADAVFRLSKGVLRVGYEPALNNGRLRLVPELAVGGRGGGTLILPPRTRLLERVALTQEMLDTLLVNFNPLFQGGRVRSGTVTLDLRSCRIEPGMPPERGVALDMDIALENLKLELGPALRELLGMIKVKTHVYEVKNLPIHVTVRNGRIQADPVRMVIEEQPVIIGGWVAFDGAVNYVIEVPVTERLVGTSAARILKGTSIKIPVTGTVDAPRLDTRALGDMLKRAVSEQAVERVGDFLEKLRQELSK
;
A
#
# COMPACT_ATOMS: atom_id res chain seq x y z
N PHE A 1 10.98 12.95 -10.98
CA PHE A 1 12.22 12.58 -10.28
C PHE A 1 13.32 13.59 -10.60
N THR A 2 13.99 14.10 -9.58
CA THR A 2 15.17 14.93 -9.73
C THR A 2 16.36 14.17 -9.18
N LEU A 3 17.38 13.98 -10.02
CA LEU A 3 18.66 13.37 -9.68
C LEU A 3 19.72 14.47 -9.69
N THR A 4 20.39 14.69 -8.57
CA THR A 4 21.46 15.68 -8.42
C THR A 4 22.74 15.03 -7.93
N GLY A 5 23.88 15.49 -8.44
CA GLY A 5 25.22 15.00 -8.06
C GLY A 5 25.52 13.65 -8.71
N ARG A 6 26.34 13.67 -9.76
CA ARG A 6 26.85 12.45 -10.41
C ARG A 6 28.35 12.49 -10.39
N GLU A 7 28.93 11.50 -9.78
CA GLU A 7 30.37 11.29 -9.84
C GLU A 7 30.60 9.82 -10.16
N PHE A 8 31.29 9.57 -11.26
CA PHE A 8 31.69 8.21 -11.65
C PHE A 8 33.01 7.89 -10.99
N ARG A 9 33.03 6.82 -10.20
CA ARG A 9 34.27 6.28 -9.66
C ARG A 9 34.90 5.29 -10.64
N PRO A 10 36.22 5.04 -10.56
CA PRO A 10 36.87 4.04 -11.41
C PRO A 10 36.10 2.72 -11.41
N PHE A 11 35.82 2.19 -12.59
CA PHE A 11 35.16 0.91 -12.77
C PHE A 11 36.14 -0.14 -13.29
N ARG A 12 35.88 -1.38 -12.95
CA ARG A 12 36.62 -2.54 -13.46
C ARG A 12 35.69 -3.31 -14.37
N PHE A 13 36.13 -3.58 -15.57
CA PHE A 13 35.42 -4.40 -16.58
C PHE A 13 36.35 -5.43 -17.15
N THR A 14 35.94 -6.69 -17.10
CA THR A 14 36.61 -7.83 -17.70
C THR A 14 35.64 -8.52 -18.66
N SER A 15 36.03 -8.66 -19.91
CA SER A 15 35.22 -9.34 -20.94
C SER A 15 36.06 -10.39 -21.63
N PRO A 16 35.50 -11.52 -22.07
CA PRO A 16 36.16 -12.44 -23.00
C PRO A 16 36.47 -11.70 -24.30
N LEU A 17 37.69 -11.91 -24.82
CA LEU A 17 38.22 -11.18 -25.98
C LEU A 17 37.51 -11.51 -27.32
N ALA A 18 36.59 -12.50 -27.34
CA ALA A 18 35.82 -12.89 -28.53
C ALA A 18 34.37 -13.22 -28.11
N GLY A 19 33.42 -12.45 -28.62
CA GLY A 19 32.01 -12.72 -28.40
C GLY A 19 31.12 -11.52 -28.72
N GLY A 20 29.86 -11.76 -29.09
CA GLY A 20 28.86 -10.72 -29.27
C GLY A 20 28.38 -10.14 -27.92
N ALA A 21 27.52 -9.11 -27.96
CA ALA A 21 27.00 -8.45 -26.76
C ALA A 21 26.33 -9.41 -25.73
N SER A 22 25.73 -10.51 -26.20
CA SER A 22 25.17 -11.56 -25.35
C SER A 22 26.24 -12.31 -24.56
N THR A 23 27.40 -12.60 -25.16
CA THR A 23 28.52 -13.25 -24.49
C THR A 23 29.17 -12.35 -23.46
N VAL A 24 29.31 -11.07 -23.78
CA VAL A 24 29.81 -10.06 -22.83
C VAL A 24 28.92 -9.97 -21.59
N LEU A 25 27.61 -9.99 -21.75
CA LEU A 25 26.66 -9.94 -20.64
C LEU A 25 26.60 -11.24 -19.84
N SER A 26 26.79 -12.40 -20.48
CA SER A 26 26.71 -13.72 -19.81
C SER A 26 28.00 -14.14 -19.11
N GLU A 27 29.16 -13.75 -19.66
CA GLU A 27 30.48 -14.21 -19.18
C GLU A 27 31.37 -13.09 -18.65
N GLY A 28 31.01 -11.82 -18.96
CA GLY A 28 31.74 -10.63 -18.51
C GLY A 28 31.58 -10.37 -17.01
N GLU A 29 32.55 -9.69 -16.45
CA GLU A 29 32.52 -9.17 -15.10
C GLU A 29 32.63 -7.65 -15.15
N LEU A 30 31.74 -6.97 -14.42
CA LEU A 30 31.73 -5.52 -14.25
C LEU A 30 31.58 -5.18 -12.78
N GLU A 31 32.41 -4.29 -12.29
CA GLU A 31 32.20 -3.61 -11.02
C GLU A 31 32.29 -2.10 -11.26
N ALA A 32 31.23 -1.37 -10.87
CA ALA A 32 31.17 0.08 -11.00
C ALA A 32 30.45 0.67 -9.80
N ALA A 33 30.84 1.88 -9.42
CA ALA A 33 30.13 2.64 -8.41
C ALA A 33 29.80 4.04 -8.98
N VAL A 34 28.59 4.49 -8.70
CA VAL A 34 28.09 5.82 -9.07
C VAL A 34 27.65 6.54 -7.82
N TYR A 35 28.25 7.69 -7.57
CA TYR A 35 27.77 8.55 -6.50
C TYR A 35 26.48 9.24 -6.89
N VAL A 36 25.45 9.08 -6.09
CA VAL A 36 24.13 9.69 -6.24
C VAL A 36 23.95 10.71 -5.13
N GLY A 37 23.92 12.01 -5.48
CA GLY A 37 23.82 13.09 -4.51
C GLY A 37 22.45 13.14 -3.81
N SER A 38 21.38 13.11 -4.56
CA SER A 38 20.03 12.97 -4.01
C SER A 38 19.04 12.47 -5.06
N VAL A 39 17.98 11.81 -4.59
CA VAL A 39 16.82 11.44 -5.41
C VAL A 39 15.56 11.90 -4.71
N VAL A 40 14.71 12.66 -5.41
CA VAL A 40 13.45 13.18 -4.87
C VAL A 40 12.31 12.80 -5.80
N GLY A 41 11.22 12.29 -5.23
CA GLY A 41 9.98 11.97 -5.95
C GLY A 41 8.98 11.25 -5.05
N PHE A 42 7.69 11.45 -5.31
CA PHE A 42 6.58 10.84 -4.56
C PHE A 42 6.64 11.05 -3.03
N GLY A 43 7.15 12.18 -2.59
CA GLY A 43 7.35 12.47 -1.17
C GLY A 43 8.51 11.72 -0.51
N LEU A 44 9.31 11.02 -1.30
CA LEU A 44 10.52 10.34 -0.88
C LEU A 44 11.74 11.22 -1.21
N ARG A 45 12.62 11.38 -0.24
CA ARG A 45 13.89 12.09 -0.40
C ARG A 45 15.02 11.18 0.07
N ALA A 46 15.71 10.59 -0.90
CA ALA A 46 16.92 9.82 -0.65
C ALA A 46 18.14 10.77 -0.58
N GLY A 47 18.95 10.58 0.44
CA GLY A 47 20.20 11.30 0.64
C GLY A 47 21.33 10.77 -0.25
N PRO A 48 22.54 11.35 -0.11
CA PRO A 48 23.69 10.93 -0.89
C PRO A 48 24.13 9.52 -0.49
N ALA A 49 24.43 8.70 -1.51
CA ALA A 49 24.99 7.36 -1.34
C ALA A 49 25.62 6.85 -2.63
N ASP A 50 26.50 5.88 -2.52
CA ASP A 50 27.04 5.17 -3.68
C ASP A 50 26.04 4.09 -4.14
N ALA A 51 25.73 4.06 -5.43
CA ALA A 51 25.09 2.95 -6.10
C ALA A 51 26.18 2.05 -6.68
N VAL A 52 26.29 0.82 -6.17
CA VAL A 52 27.29 -0.16 -6.59
C VAL A 52 26.64 -1.16 -7.53
N PHE A 53 27.25 -1.36 -8.69
CA PHE A 53 26.82 -2.27 -9.73
C PHE A 53 27.84 -3.40 -9.87
N ARG A 54 27.38 -4.65 -9.83
CA ARG A 54 28.23 -5.84 -10.05
C ARG A 54 27.55 -6.75 -11.03
N LEU A 55 28.16 -6.95 -12.19
CA LEU A 55 27.77 -7.96 -13.16
C LEU A 55 28.71 -9.16 -13.04
N SER A 56 28.17 -10.33 -12.90
CA SER A 56 28.92 -11.58 -12.91
C SER A 56 28.00 -12.73 -13.33
N LYS A 57 28.49 -13.60 -14.24
CA LYS A 57 27.75 -14.77 -14.72
C LYS A 57 26.33 -14.46 -15.19
N GLY A 58 26.14 -13.35 -15.91
CA GLY A 58 24.85 -12.95 -16.45
C GLY A 58 23.86 -12.40 -15.40
N VAL A 59 24.32 -12.09 -14.18
CA VAL A 59 23.49 -11.48 -13.14
C VAL A 59 24.06 -10.12 -12.76
N LEU A 60 23.29 -9.08 -12.99
CA LEU A 60 23.57 -7.73 -12.51
C LEU A 60 22.97 -7.55 -11.12
N ARG A 61 23.83 -7.30 -10.15
CA ARG A 61 23.44 -6.93 -8.78
C ARG A 61 23.65 -5.44 -8.59
N VAL A 62 22.67 -4.79 -7.98
CA VAL A 62 22.77 -3.37 -7.61
C VAL A 62 22.67 -3.26 -6.09
N GLY A 63 23.53 -2.46 -5.48
CA GLY A 63 23.46 -2.10 -4.06
C GLY A 63 23.31 -0.60 -3.94
N TYR A 64 22.19 -0.13 -3.37
CA TYR A 64 21.95 1.28 -3.10
C TYR A 64 21.22 1.43 -1.76
N GLU A 65 21.88 1.99 -0.76
CA GLU A 65 21.39 2.07 0.61
C GLU A 65 21.50 3.50 1.17
N PRO A 66 20.75 4.48 0.65
CA PRO A 66 20.75 5.84 1.15
C PRO A 66 19.93 6.00 2.44
N ALA A 67 20.17 7.10 3.16
CA ALA A 67 19.17 7.64 4.08
C ALA A 67 17.93 8.07 3.28
N LEU A 68 16.73 7.83 3.82
CA LEU A 68 15.46 8.15 3.17
C LEU A 68 14.47 8.72 4.19
N ASN A 69 14.05 9.99 4.05
CA ASN A 69 13.08 10.66 4.94
C ASN A 69 13.32 10.33 6.44
N ASN A 70 14.52 10.54 6.96
CA ASN A 70 14.96 10.21 8.32
C ASN A 70 14.98 8.71 8.68
N GLY A 71 14.71 7.83 7.74
CA GLY A 71 14.87 6.39 7.82
C GLY A 71 15.92 5.89 6.84
N ARG A 72 15.80 4.66 6.38
CA ARG A 72 16.73 4.01 5.45
C ARG A 72 15.98 3.32 4.32
N LEU A 73 16.57 3.35 3.12
CA LEU A 73 16.20 2.50 1.99
C LEU A 73 17.31 1.47 1.79
N ARG A 74 16.93 0.21 1.55
CA ARG A 74 17.86 -0.84 1.12
C ARG A 74 17.37 -1.43 -0.18
N LEU A 75 17.96 -0.99 -1.28
CA LEU A 75 17.63 -1.46 -2.63
C LEU A 75 18.77 -2.34 -3.15
N VAL A 76 18.52 -3.65 -3.24
CA VAL A 76 19.51 -4.66 -3.62
C VAL A 76 18.96 -5.61 -4.69
N PRO A 77 18.49 -5.09 -5.84
CA PRO A 77 17.94 -5.93 -6.88
C PRO A 77 19.00 -6.76 -7.58
N GLU A 78 18.59 -7.95 -8.02
CA GLU A 78 19.31 -8.82 -8.94
C GLU A 78 18.54 -8.89 -10.26
N LEU A 79 19.22 -8.60 -11.35
CA LEU A 79 18.67 -8.68 -12.71
C LEU A 79 19.42 -9.74 -13.50
N ALA A 80 18.74 -10.81 -13.88
CA ALA A 80 19.29 -11.78 -14.82
C ALA A 80 19.34 -11.13 -16.22
N VAL A 81 20.53 -10.96 -16.79
CA VAL A 81 20.76 -10.38 -18.11
C VAL A 81 21.20 -11.50 -19.07
N GLY A 82 20.83 -11.40 -20.35
CA GLY A 82 21.24 -12.37 -21.38
C GLY A 82 20.22 -13.44 -21.73
N GLY A 83 19.00 -13.44 -21.14
CA GLY A 83 17.90 -14.31 -21.56
C GLY A 83 17.09 -13.73 -22.75
N ARG A 84 16.52 -14.59 -23.60
CA ARG A 84 15.52 -14.18 -24.59
C ARG A 84 14.25 -13.78 -23.84
N GLY A 85 13.94 -12.46 -23.71
CA GLY A 85 12.70 -11.99 -23.07
C GLY A 85 12.84 -10.90 -22.01
N GLY A 86 13.99 -10.21 -21.92
CA GLY A 86 14.09 -8.96 -21.14
C GLY A 86 14.55 -9.11 -19.69
N GLY A 87 14.91 -10.31 -19.25
CA GLY A 87 15.43 -10.54 -17.90
C GLY A 87 14.36 -10.57 -16.81
N THR A 88 14.73 -11.09 -15.66
CA THR A 88 13.86 -11.06 -14.45
C THR A 88 14.58 -10.27 -13.37
N LEU A 89 13.92 -9.26 -12.83
CA LEU A 89 14.39 -8.52 -11.68
C LEU A 89 13.82 -9.15 -10.42
N ILE A 90 14.69 -9.48 -9.49
CA ILE A 90 14.35 -10.07 -8.19
C ILE A 90 14.94 -9.18 -7.10
N LEU A 91 14.18 -8.93 -6.07
CA LEU A 91 14.73 -8.48 -4.79
C LEU A 91 14.85 -9.71 -3.88
N PRO A 92 15.99 -9.92 -3.21
CA PRO A 92 16.18 -11.06 -2.33
C PRO A 92 15.05 -11.17 -1.31
N PRO A 93 14.57 -12.38 -1.01
CA PRO A 93 13.53 -12.58 -0.02
C PRO A 93 13.99 -12.14 1.37
N ARG A 94 13.04 -11.69 2.20
CA ARG A 94 13.28 -11.16 3.54
C ARG A 94 14.16 -9.90 3.55
N THR A 95 14.11 -9.11 2.48
CA THR A 95 14.78 -7.81 2.41
C THR A 95 13.93 -6.76 3.12
N ARG A 96 14.50 -6.10 4.14
CA ARG A 96 13.95 -4.87 4.69
C ARG A 96 14.20 -3.74 3.70
N LEU A 97 13.19 -3.44 2.88
CA LEU A 97 13.31 -2.42 1.84
C LEU A 97 13.28 -1.00 2.42
N LEU A 98 12.37 -0.76 3.36
CA LEU A 98 12.25 0.52 4.07
C LEU A 98 12.37 0.28 5.57
N GLU A 99 13.17 1.08 6.25
CA GLU A 99 13.32 1.04 7.70
C GLU A 99 13.01 2.40 8.31
N ARG A 100 11.88 2.48 9.06
CA ARG A 100 11.43 3.65 9.81
C ARG A 100 11.45 4.94 9.00
N VAL A 101 11.02 4.89 7.75
CA VAL A 101 10.95 6.03 6.85
C VAL A 101 9.80 6.94 7.28
N ALA A 102 10.08 8.21 7.55
CA ALA A 102 9.06 9.17 7.97
C ALA A 102 8.01 9.37 6.86
N LEU A 103 6.75 9.26 7.23
CA LEU A 103 5.62 9.51 6.33
C LEU A 103 5.48 11.00 6.07
N THR A 104 5.32 11.36 4.80
CA THR A 104 5.06 12.74 4.37
C THR A 104 3.66 12.88 3.79
N GLN A 105 3.15 14.11 3.69
CA GLN A 105 1.88 14.37 3.04
C GLN A 105 1.91 13.93 1.56
N GLU A 106 3.00 14.22 0.87
CA GLU A 106 3.16 13.83 -0.54
C GLU A 106 3.13 12.30 -0.72
N MET A 107 3.72 11.53 0.20
CA MET A 107 3.59 10.06 0.19
C MET A 107 2.14 9.62 0.38
N LEU A 108 1.38 10.29 1.26
CA LEU A 108 -0.04 9.99 1.41
C LEU A 108 -0.78 10.21 0.10
N ASP A 109 -0.60 11.38 -0.51
CA ASP A 109 -1.35 11.82 -1.68
C ASP A 109 -0.96 11.07 -2.97
N THR A 110 0.31 10.60 -3.07
CA THR A 110 0.82 9.97 -4.29
C THR A 110 0.97 8.46 -4.21
N LEU A 111 1.20 7.90 -3.02
CA LEU A 111 1.40 6.47 -2.84
C LEU A 111 0.26 5.81 -2.07
N LEU A 112 -0.03 6.28 -0.84
CA LEU A 112 -0.96 5.56 0.04
C LEU A 112 -2.41 5.62 -0.44
N VAL A 113 -2.82 6.71 -1.12
CA VAL A 113 -4.15 6.83 -1.73
C VAL A 113 -4.35 5.76 -2.81
N ASN A 114 -3.30 5.41 -3.57
CA ASN A 114 -3.38 4.35 -4.58
C ASN A 114 -3.49 2.93 -3.98
N PHE A 115 -3.08 2.75 -2.72
CA PHE A 115 -3.31 1.49 -2.00
C PHE A 115 -4.68 1.46 -1.33
N ASN A 116 -5.15 2.59 -0.81
CA ASN A 116 -6.46 2.69 -0.17
C ASN A 116 -7.05 4.09 -0.37
N PRO A 117 -8.06 4.24 -1.25
CA PRO A 117 -8.67 5.53 -1.57
C PRO A 117 -9.37 6.20 -0.38
N LEU A 118 -9.63 5.48 0.72
CA LEU A 118 -10.17 6.07 1.94
C LEU A 118 -9.21 7.08 2.62
N PHE A 119 -7.93 7.07 2.25
CA PHE A 119 -6.95 8.06 2.71
C PHE A 119 -7.04 9.39 1.95
N GLN A 120 -7.83 9.47 0.89
CA GLN A 120 -7.96 10.69 0.08
C GLN A 120 -8.44 11.88 0.93
N GLY A 121 -7.73 13.00 0.79
CA GLY A 121 -8.00 14.23 1.56
C GLY A 121 -7.64 14.15 3.05
N GLY A 122 -6.97 13.09 3.48
CA GLY A 122 -6.38 13.00 4.82
C GLY A 122 -5.12 13.84 4.97
N ARG A 123 -4.65 14.02 6.22
CA ARG A 123 -3.40 14.71 6.52
C ARG A 123 -2.51 13.91 7.45
N VAL A 124 -1.27 13.66 7.04
CA VAL A 124 -0.25 13.04 7.88
C VAL A 124 0.24 14.07 8.90
N ARG A 125 0.10 13.76 10.18
CA ARG A 125 0.67 14.55 11.28
C ARG A 125 2.02 13.99 11.73
N SER A 126 2.11 12.67 11.82
CA SER A 126 3.34 11.94 12.13
C SER A 126 3.21 10.48 11.76
N GLY A 127 4.30 9.77 11.74
CA GLY A 127 4.37 8.33 11.57
C GLY A 127 5.59 7.91 10.78
N THR A 128 5.93 6.63 10.88
CA THR A 128 6.97 6.01 10.08
C THR A 128 6.44 4.75 9.41
N VAL A 129 7.05 4.40 8.30
CA VAL A 129 6.77 3.15 7.60
C VAL A 129 8.02 2.27 7.57
N THR A 130 7.82 1.01 7.90
CA THR A 130 8.79 -0.06 7.69
C THR A 130 8.18 -1.04 6.69
N LEU A 131 8.96 -1.49 5.68
CA LEU A 131 8.51 -2.42 4.66
C LEU A 131 9.50 -3.56 4.54
N ASP A 132 9.02 -4.77 4.82
CA ASP A 132 9.76 -6.02 4.68
C ASP A 132 9.22 -6.81 3.48
N LEU A 133 10.07 -7.05 2.48
CA LEU A 133 9.72 -7.88 1.33
C LEU A 133 9.85 -9.36 1.69
N ARG A 134 8.79 -10.14 1.51
CA ARG A 134 8.83 -11.60 1.55
C ARG A 134 9.30 -12.17 0.22
N SER A 135 8.78 -11.61 -0.87
CA SER A 135 9.24 -11.90 -2.22
C SER A 135 8.96 -10.73 -3.17
N CYS A 136 9.81 -10.58 -4.17
CA CYS A 136 9.64 -9.61 -5.25
C CYS A 136 10.16 -10.20 -6.54
N ARG A 137 9.32 -10.24 -7.57
CA ARG A 137 9.67 -10.63 -8.93
C ARG A 137 9.04 -9.67 -9.91
N ILE A 138 9.84 -9.11 -10.79
CA ILE A 138 9.39 -8.22 -11.85
C ILE A 138 9.97 -8.72 -13.16
N GLU A 139 9.13 -8.88 -14.18
CA GLU A 139 9.49 -9.25 -15.54
C GLU A 139 9.26 -8.06 -16.48
N PRO A 140 10.30 -7.22 -16.73
CA PRO A 140 10.13 -5.96 -17.46
C PRO A 140 9.63 -6.12 -18.90
N GLY A 141 9.78 -7.31 -19.48
CA GLY A 141 9.30 -7.65 -20.82
C GLY A 141 7.83 -8.06 -20.90
N MET A 142 7.15 -8.14 -19.77
CA MET A 142 5.73 -8.50 -19.69
C MET A 142 4.86 -7.28 -19.32
N PRO A 143 3.57 -7.30 -19.69
CA PRO A 143 2.62 -6.32 -19.15
C PRO A 143 2.63 -6.34 -17.63
N PRO A 144 2.53 -5.18 -16.94
CA PRO A 144 2.61 -5.08 -15.48
C PRO A 144 1.66 -6.04 -14.75
N GLU A 145 0.48 -6.30 -15.31
CA GLU A 145 -0.54 -7.19 -14.74
C GLU A 145 -0.04 -8.64 -14.60
N ARG A 146 0.89 -9.06 -15.46
CA ARG A 146 1.47 -10.41 -15.46
C ARG A 146 2.91 -10.43 -14.98
N GLY A 147 3.63 -9.32 -15.23
CA GLY A 147 5.06 -9.21 -14.96
C GLY A 147 5.41 -8.80 -13.54
N VAL A 148 4.45 -8.41 -12.69
CA VAL A 148 4.72 -7.95 -11.32
C VAL A 148 4.11 -8.91 -10.31
N ALA A 149 4.96 -9.45 -9.43
CA ALA A 149 4.54 -10.26 -8.28
C ALA A 149 5.32 -9.81 -7.04
N LEU A 150 4.59 -9.32 -6.02
CA LEU A 150 5.15 -8.87 -4.75
C LEU A 150 4.40 -9.52 -3.60
N ASP A 151 5.12 -9.74 -2.51
CA ASP A 151 4.58 -10.19 -1.23
C ASP A 151 5.36 -9.43 -0.14
N MET A 152 4.68 -8.64 0.68
CA MET A 152 5.33 -7.73 1.61
C MET A 152 4.51 -7.49 2.87
N ASP A 153 5.23 -7.23 3.95
CA ASP A 153 4.70 -6.74 5.21
C ASP A 153 5.03 -5.26 5.36
N ILE A 154 4.01 -4.46 5.64
CA ILE A 154 4.13 -3.02 5.91
C ILE A 154 3.77 -2.81 7.37
N ALA A 155 4.60 -2.12 8.12
CA ALA A 155 4.28 -1.65 9.46
C ALA A 155 4.23 -0.11 9.47
N LEU A 156 3.07 0.43 9.86
CA LEU A 156 2.90 1.85 10.13
C LEU A 156 3.04 2.07 11.63
N GLU A 157 4.05 2.84 12.04
CA GLU A 157 4.39 3.02 13.45
C GLU A 157 4.17 4.48 13.87
N ASN A 158 3.63 4.68 15.07
CA ASN A 158 3.34 6.00 15.66
C ASN A 158 2.59 6.92 14.70
N LEU A 159 1.65 6.33 13.95
CA LEU A 159 0.85 7.04 12.96
C LEU A 159 -0.15 7.96 13.65
N LYS A 160 -0.15 9.25 13.25
CA LYS A 160 -1.22 10.21 13.50
C LYS A 160 -1.69 10.75 12.17
N LEU A 161 -2.93 10.40 11.83
CA LEU A 161 -3.54 10.73 10.55
C LEU A 161 -4.85 11.50 10.79
N GLU A 162 -4.97 12.71 10.28
CA GLU A 162 -6.27 13.35 10.14
C GLU A 162 -7.04 12.67 9.02
N LEU A 163 -8.26 12.27 9.32
CA LEU A 163 -9.08 11.51 8.38
C LEU A 163 -9.63 12.41 7.28
N GLY A 164 -9.62 11.91 6.06
CA GLY A 164 -10.22 12.58 4.91
C GLY A 164 -11.74 12.68 5.02
N PRO A 165 -12.40 13.54 4.20
CA PRO A 165 -13.83 13.80 4.27
C PRO A 165 -14.68 12.53 4.21
N ALA A 166 -14.45 11.66 3.23
CA ALA A 166 -15.21 10.43 3.05
C ALA A 166 -15.14 9.48 4.25
N LEU A 167 -13.94 9.32 4.84
CA LEU A 167 -13.78 8.47 6.01
C LEU A 167 -14.40 9.12 7.27
N ARG A 168 -14.31 10.45 7.42
CA ARG A 168 -14.99 11.17 8.52
C ARG A 168 -16.50 11.06 8.45
N GLU A 169 -17.08 11.18 7.26
CA GLU A 169 -18.49 11.01 7.02
C GLU A 169 -18.95 9.61 7.42
N LEU A 170 -18.25 8.58 6.91
CA LEU A 170 -18.50 7.18 7.27
C LEU A 170 -18.45 6.96 8.79
N LEU A 171 -17.41 7.47 9.45
CA LEU A 171 -17.25 7.34 10.91
C LEU A 171 -18.32 8.12 11.70
N GLY A 172 -18.74 9.28 11.18
CA GLY A 172 -19.86 10.05 11.75
C GLY A 172 -21.16 9.25 11.78
N MET A 173 -21.43 8.46 10.75
CA MET A 173 -22.60 7.57 10.66
C MET A 173 -22.60 6.51 11.76
N ILE A 174 -21.44 6.00 12.15
CA ILE A 174 -21.27 5.05 13.26
C ILE A 174 -21.01 5.74 14.60
N LYS A 175 -21.35 7.03 14.71
CA LYS A 175 -21.24 7.85 15.93
C LYS A 175 -19.80 8.00 16.45
N VAL A 176 -18.81 7.86 15.61
CA VAL A 176 -17.40 8.15 15.90
C VAL A 176 -17.14 9.62 15.57
N LYS A 177 -16.67 10.39 16.54
CA LYS A 177 -16.51 11.85 16.43
C LYS A 177 -15.07 12.28 16.17
N THR A 178 -14.11 11.38 16.36
CA THR A 178 -12.70 11.73 16.17
C THR A 178 -12.40 12.05 14.72
N HIS A 179 -11.57 13.06 14.52
CA HIS A 179 -11.06 13.42 13.20
C HIS A 179 -9.61 12.98 13.02
N VAL A 180 -8.99 12.45 14.06
CA VAL A 180 -7.61 11.98 14.06
C VAL A 180 -7.57 10.51 14.44
N TYR A 181 -6.95 9.72 13.59
CA TYR A 181 -6.62 8.32 13.86
C TYR A 181 -5.20 8.24 14.38
N GLU A 182 -5.06 7.68 15.58
CA GLU A 182 -3.75 7.45 16.19
C GLU A 182 -3.53 5.96 16.42
N VAL A 183 -2.38 5.45 16.01
CA VAL A 183 -2.00 4.06 16.23
C VAL A 183 -0.50 3.92 16.47
N LYS A 184 -0.13 3.09 17.45
CA LYS A 184 1.28 2.84 17.75
C LYS A 184 1.93 1.92 16.73
N ASN A 185 1.22 0.89 16.31
CA ASN A 185 1.69 -0.07 15.30
C ASN A 185 0.51 -0.67 14.55
N LEU A 186 0.55 -0.57 13.22
CA LEU A 186 -0.46 -1.13 12.31
C LEU A 186 0.26 -2.03 11.29
N PRO A 187 0.31 -3.34 11.51
CA PRO A 187 0.83 -4.28 10.54
C PRO A 187 -0.19 -4.51 9.42
N ILE A 188 0.28 -4.49 8.18
CA ILE A 188 -0.51 -4.71 6.98
C ILE A 188 0.25 -5.68 6.09
N HIS A 189 -0.36 -6.81 5.75
CA HIS A 189 0.18 -7.71 4.75
C HIS A 189 -0.40 -7.36 3.37
N VAL A 190 0.47 -7.22 2.36
CA VAL A 190 0.09 -6.82 1.01
C VAL A 190 0.69 -7.77 -0.01
N THR A 191 -0.14 -8.20 -0.95
CA THR A 191 0.29 -8.95 -2.12
C THR A 191 -0.05 -8.20 -3.41
N VAL A 192 0.85 -8.28 -4.40
CA VAL A 192 0.61 -7.76 -5.74
C VAL A 192 0.73 -8.92 -6.71
N ARG A 193 -0.38 -9.27 -7.34
CA ARG A 193 -0.44 -10.37 -8.34
C ARG A 193 -1.56 -10.12 -9.33
N ASN A 194 -1.35 -10.52 -10.58
CA ASN A 194 -2.37 -10.44 -11.64
C ASN A 194 -2.98 -9.04 -11.78
N GLY A 195 -2.13 -7.99 -11.70
CA GLY A 195 -2.56 -6.61 -11.81
C GLY A 195 -3.40 -6.10 -10.63
N ARG A 196 -3.34 -6.76 -9.48
CA ARG A 196 -4.09 -6.35 -8.28
C ARG A 196 -3.13 -6.18 -7.10
N ILE A 197 -3.36 -5.12 -6.35
CA ILE A 197 -2.76 -4.85 -5.04
C ILE A 197 -3.81 -5.23 -4.02
N GLN A 198 -3.56 -6.28 -3.25
CA GLN A 198 -4.49 -6.79 -2.24
C GLN A 198 -3.88 -6.63 -0.86
N ALA A 199 -4.60 -5.99 0.04
CA ALA A 199 -4.27 -5.93 1.45
C ALA A 199 -5.13 -6.93 2.23
N ASP A 200 -4.51 -7.66 3.17
CA ASP A 200 -5.25 -8.46 4.13
C ASP A 200 -6.13 -7.55 5.00
N PRO A 201 -7.24 -8.07 5.54
CA PRO A 201 -8.12 -7.28 6.37
C PRO A 201 -7.40 -6.66 7.58
N VAL A 202 -7.35 -5.34 7.61
CA VAL A 202 -6.72 -4.57 8.68
C VAL A 202 -7.77 -4.21 9.71
N ARG A 203 -7.53 -4.61 10.96
CA ARG A 203 -8.37 -4.23 12.10
C ARG A 203 -7.85 -2.95 12.73
N MET A 204 -8.70 -1.93 12.76
CA MET A 204 -8.46 -0.66 13.43
C MET A 204 -9.45 -0.49 14.57
N VAL A 205 -9.08 0.22 15.63
CA VAL A 205 -9.99 0.63 16.68
C VAL A 205 -10.00 2.16 16.74
N ILE A 206 -11.17 2.75 16.51
CA ILE A 206 -11.36 4.19 16.48
C ILE A 206 -12.41 4.55 17.52
N GLU A 207 -12.04 5.28 18.59
CA GLU A 207 -12.91 5.55 19.73
C GLU A 207 -13.63 4.30 20.27
N GLU A 208 -12.90 3.23 20.53
CA GLU A 208 -13.44 1.94 21.00
C GLU A 208 -14.30 1.17 19.97
N GLN A 209 -14.59 1.76 18.81
CA GLN A 209 -15.29 1.09 17.72
C GLN A 209 -14.31 0.35 16.84
N PRO A 210 -14.36 -0.98 16.76
CA PRO A 210 -13.57 -1.74 15.81
C PRO A 210 -14.10 -1.52 14.39
N VAL A 211 -13.17 -1.37 13.46
CA VAL A 211 -13.42 -1.28 12.02
C VAL A 211 -12.42 -2.17 11.32
N ILE A 212 -12.88 -3.00 10.42
CA ILE A 212 -12.03 -3.91 9.65
C ILE A 212 -12.13 -3.49 8.19
N ILE A 213 -11.01 -3.27 7.53
CA ILE A 213 -10.95 -2.84 6.13
C ILE A 213 -10.07 -3.83 5.37
N GLY A 214 -10.59 -4.42 4.32
CA GLY A 214 -9.84 -5.32 3.45
C GLY A 214 -10.37 -5.27 2.03
N GLY A 215 -9.50 -5.63 1.06
CA GLY A 215 -9.88 -5.64 -0.34
C GLY A 215 -8.68 -5.45 -1.26
N TRP A 216 -8.96 -5.02 -2.50
CA TRP A 216 -7.93 -4.84 -3.51
C TRP A 216 -8.19 -3.61 -4.40
N VAL A 217 -7.09 -3.11 -4.97
CA VAL A 217 -7.08 -2.13 -6.08
C VAL A 217 -6.41 -2.79 -7.28
N ALA A 218 -7.01 -2.70 -8.45
CA ALA A 218 -6.39 -3.15 -9.68
C ALA A 218 -5.52 -2.03 -10.31
N PHE A 219 -4.59 -2.41 -11.17
CA PHE A 219 -3.69 -1.46 -11.85
C PHE A 219 -4.43 -0.50 -12.81
N ASP A 220 -5.62 -0.88 -13.25
CA ASP A 220 -6.52 -0.01 -14.01
C ASP A 220 -7.32 0.97 -13.13
N GLY A 221 -7.06 0.96 -11.82
CA GLY A 221 -7.71 1.80 -10.83
C GLY A 221 -9.04 1.25 -10.29
N ALA A 222 -9.51 0.09 -10.73
CA ALA A 222 -10.74 -0.51 -10.18
C ALA A 222 -10.55 -0.87 -8.70
N VAL A 223 -11.57 -0.61 -7.88
CA VAL A 223 -11.57 -0.77 -6.43
C VAL A 223 -12.61 -1.79 -6.00
N ASN A 224 -12.22 -2.68 -5.10
CA ASN A 224 -13.14 -3.58 -4.40
C ASN A 224 -12.66 -3.77 -2.95
N TYR A 225 -13.23 -2.99 -2.05
CA TYR A 225 -12.99 -3.08 -0.61
C TYR A 225 -14.27 -3.43 0.13
N VAL A 226 -14.11 -3.98 1.31
CA VAL A 226 -15.19 -4.15 2.27
C VAL A 226 -14.76 -3.49 3.58
N ILE A 227 -15.60 -2.59 4.08
CA ILE A 227 -15.49 -2.04 5.41
C ILE A 227 -16.44 -2.83 6.29
N GLU A 228 -15.92 -3.50 7.29
CA GLU A 228 -16.70 -4.28 8.23
C GLU A 228 -16.72 -3.58 9.59
N VAL A 229 -17.92 -3.25 10.07
CA VAL A 229 -18.16 -2.60 11.35
C VAL A 229 -18.93 -3.56 12.23
N PRO A 230 -18.29 -4.16 13.26
CA PRO A 230 -19.00 -4.98 14.24
C PRO A 230 -20.11 -4.19 14.92
N VAL A 231 -21.27 -4.83 15.09
CA VAL A 231 -22.42 -4.22 15.76
C VAL A 231 -22.14 -4.12 17.26
N THR A 232 -22.20 -2.90 17.77
CA THR A 232 -21.99 -2.58 19.19
C THR A 232 -23.23 -1.89 19.77
N GLU A 233 -23.36 -1.88 21.11
CA GLU A 233 -24.45 -1.17 21.80
C GLU A 233 -24.46 0.33 21.47
N ARG A 234 -23.28 0.91 21.30
CA ARG A 234 -23.11 2.31 20.89
C ARG A 234 -23.75 2.62 19.54
N LEU A 235 -23.68 1.65 18.61
CA LEU A 235 -24.18 1.81 17.25
C LEU A 235 -25.71 1.71 17.18
N VAL A 236 -26.27 0.63 17.75
CA VAL A 236 -27.69 0.27 17.55
C VAL A 236 -28.54 0.34 18.84
N GLY A 237 -27.94 0.61 19.99
CA GLY A 237 -28.59 0.56 21.31
C GLY A 237 -28.58 -0.84 21.92
N THR A 238 -28.82 -0.92 23.23
CA THR A 238 -28.65 -2.15 24.04
C THR A 238 -29.56 -3.31 23.59
N SER A 239 -30.83 -3.03 23.28
CA SER A 239 -31.79 -4.07 22.90
C SER A 239 -31.45 -4.70 21.55
N ALA A 240 -31.13 -3.88 20.53
CA ALA A 240 -30.75 -4.36 19.21
C ALA A 240 -29.35 -5.03 19.22
N ALA A 241 -28.41 -4.50 19.99
CA ALA A 241 -27.08 -5.12 20.13
C ALA A 241 -27.14 -6.52 20.75
N ARG A 242 -28.09 -6.78 21.66
CA ARG A 242 -28.27 -8.11 22.25
C ARG A 242 -28.72 -9.14 21.20
N ILE A 243 -29.62 -8.73 20.30
CA ILE A 243 -30.13 -9.57 19.21
C ILE A 243 -29.06 -9.80 18.15
N LEU A 244 -28.31 -8.72 17.81
CA LEU A 244 -27.29 -8.71 16.75
C LEU A 244 -25.89 -9.03 17.27
N LYS A 245 -25.76 -9.60 18.47
CA LYS A 245 -24.48 -9.94 19.08
C LYS A 245 -23.65 -10.86 18.14
N GLY A 246 -22.43 -10.42 17.86
CA GLY A 246 -21.50 -11.16 16.98
C GLY A 246 -21.74 -10.95 15.49
N THR A 247 -22.67 -10.07 15.09
CA THR A 247 -22.84 -9.68 13.69
C THR A 247 -22.00 -8.44 13.34
N SER A 248 -21.74 -8.24 12.06
CA SER A 248 -21.04 -7.07 11.55
C SER A 248 -21.79 -6.47 10.37
N ILE A 249 -21.74 -5.15 10.26
CA ILE A 249 -22.22 -4.43 9.09
C ILE A 249 -21.09 -4.42 8.05
N LYS A 250 -21.34 -4.96 6.86
CA LYS A 250 -20.39 -4.96 5.74
C LYS A 250 -20.79 -3.93 4.72
N ILE A 251 -19.91 -2.99 4.46
CA ILE A 251 -20.11 -1.89 3.52
C ILE A 251 -19.16 -2.10 2.35
N PRO A 252 -19.66 -2.59 1.19
CA PRO A 252 -18.85 -2.70 -0.01
C PRO A 252 -18.46 -1.32 -0.55
N VAL A 253 -17.20 -1.19 -0.96
CA VAL A 253 -16.66 -0.03 -1.65
C VAL A 253 -16.20 -0.48 -3.02
N THR A 254 -16.80 0.06 -4.06
CA THR A 254 -16.55 -0.26 -5.46
C THR A 254 -16.26 1.00 -6.27
N GLY A 255 -16.06 0.89 -7.58
CA GLY A 255 -15.75 2.01 -8.45
C GLY A 255 -14.27 2.10 -8.77
N THR A 256 -13.72 3.31 -8.75
CA THR A 256 -12.30 3.56 -9.02
C THR A 256 -11.63 4.31 -7.87
N VAL A 257 -10.30 4.34 -7.86
CA VAL A 257 -9.51 5.09 -6.87
C VAL A 257 -9.94 6.56 -6.81
N ASP A 258 -10.22 7.17 -7.97
CA ASP A 258 -10.62 8.59 -8.07
C ASP A 258 -12.10 8.83 -7.74
N ALA A 259 -12.94 7.79 -7.88
CA ALA A 259 -14.38 7.86 -7.64
C ALA A 259 -14.88 6.58 -6.92
N PRO A 260 -14.49 6.38 -5.66
CA PRO A 260 -14.97 5.24 -4.86
C PRO A 260 -16.47 5.41 -4.56
N ARG A 261 -17.21 4.31 -4.64
CA ARG A 261 -18.66 4.26 -4.38
C ARG A 261 -18.94 3.28 -3.26
N LEU A 262 -19.68 3.73 -2.27
CA LEU A 262 -20.21 2.89 -1.20
C LEU A 262 -21.53 2.24 -1.66
N ASP A 263 -21.59 0.90 -1.71
CA ASP A 263 -22.85 0.21 -2.03
C ASP A 263 -23.69 0.03 -0.77
N THR A 264 -24.65 0.94 -0.60
CA THR A 264 -25.57 0.92 0.53
C THR A 264 -26.78 -0.02 0.35
N ARG A 265 -27.02 -0.57 -0.86
CA ARG A 265 -28.16 -1.46 -1.15
C ARG A 265 -27.95 -2.83 -0.52
N ALA A 266 -26.76 -3.41 -0.67
CA ALA A 266 -26.40 -4.68 -0.03
C ALA A 266 -26.53 -4.61 1.49
N LEU A 267 -26.31 -3.44 2.08
CA LEU A 267 -26.50 -3.15 3.49
C LEU A 267 -27.98 -3.26 3.91
N GLY A 268 -28.89 -2.66 3.13
CA GLY A 268 -30.33 -2.70 3.37
C GLY A 268 -30.91 -4.13 3.35
N ASP A 269 -30.49 -4.94 2.39
CA ASP A 269 -30.96 -6.31 2.25
C ASP A 269 -30.42 -7.26 3.34
N MET A 270 -29.19 -7.03 3.81
CA MET A 270 -28.62 -7.80 4.90
C MET A 270 -29.29 -7.46 6.24
N LEU A 271 -29.62 -6.19 6.47
CA LEU A 271 -30.29 -5.75 7.68
C LEU A 271 -31.75 -6.20 7.74
N LYS A 272 -32.48 -6.22 6.63
CA LYS A 272 -33.83 -6.80 6.54
C LYS A 272 -33.89 -8.26 6.90
N ARG A 273 -32.83 -9.03 6.64
CA ARG A 273 -32.73 -10.45 7.00
C ARG A 273 -32.35 -10.69 8.45
N ALA A 274 -31.71 -9.71 9.12
CA ALA A 274 -31.12 -9.91 10.44
C ALA A 274 -32.01 -9.45 11.62
N VAL A 275 -33.13 -8.73 11.39
CA VAL A 275 -33.77 -7.96 12.44
C VAL A 275 -35.30 -8.07 12.43
N SER A 276 -35.90 -8.22 13.64
CA SER A 276 -37.34 -8.08 13.86
C SER A 276 -37.82 -6.63 13.60
N GLU A 277 -39.10 -6.44 13.23
CA GLU A 277 -39.69 -5.17 12.77
C GLU A 277 -39.34 -3.90 13.60
N GLN A 278 -39.21 -3.99 14.90
CA GLN A 278 -38.88 -2.84 15.76
C GLN A 278 -37.42 -2.35 15.67
N ALA A 279 -36.50 -3.20 15.30
CA ALA A 279 -35.10 -2.82 15.07
C ALA A 279 -34.88 -2.38 13.62
N VAL A 280 -35.70 -2.85 12.67
CA VAL A 280 -35.68 -2.45 11.25
C VAL A 280 -35.98 -0.95 11.08
N GLU A 281 -36.90 -0.39 11.84
CA GLU A 281 -37.30 1.02 11.73
C GLU A 281 -36.14 1.96 12.09
N ARG A 282 -35.41 1.71 13.18
CA ARG A 282 -34.23 2.51 13.58
C ARG A 282 -33.03 2.34 12.68
N VAL A 283 -32.87 1.17 12.12
CA VAL A 283 -31.83 0.88 11.14
C VAL A 283 -32.22 1.44 9.78
N GLY A 284 -33.50 1.42 9.42
CA GLY A 284 -34.05 2.06 8.23
C GLY A 284 -33.78 3.55 8.22
N ASP A 285 -34.05 4.25 9.32
CA ASP A 285 -33.76 5.69 9.49
C ASP A 285 -32.25 5.99 9.36
N PHE A 286 -31.42 5.09 9.89
CA PHE A 286 -29.97 5.19 9.75
C PHE A 286 -29.52 5.08 8.29
N LEU A 287 -30.08 4.12 7.56
CA LEU A 287 -29.76 3.89 6.15
C LEU A 287 -30.31 4.99 5.23
N GLU A 288 -31.48 5.54 5.53
CA GLU A 288 -32.08 6.64 4.80
C GLU A 288 -31.22 7.92 4.92
N LYS A 289 -30.72 8.22 6.14
CA LYS A 289 -29.75 9.29 6.36
C LYS A 289 -28.44 9.06 5.62
N LEU A 290 -27.93 7.84 5.64
CA LEU A 290 -26.75 7.40 4.91
C LEU A 290 -26.90 7.64 3.40
N ARG A 291 -28.06 7.32 2.86
CA ARG A 291 -28.38 7.52 1.43
C ARG A 291 -28.52 8.99 1.05
N GLN A 292 -29.14 9.80 1.90
CA GLN A 292 -29.36 11.22 1.63
C GLN A 292 -28.06 12.04 1.70
N GLU A 293 -27.13 11.68 2.58
CA GLU A 293 -25.84 12.33 2.71
C GLU A 293 -24.84 11.94 1.60
N LEU A 294 -24.92 10.70 1.10
CA LEU A 294 -24.10 10.22 -0.02
C LEU A 294 -24.60 10.65 -1.40
N SER A 295 -25.79 11.27 -1.48
CA SER A 295 -26.38 11.76 -2.73
C SER A 295 -26.17 13.26 -2.95
N LYS A 296 -25.52 13.94 -2.01
CA LYS A 296 -25.07 15.34 -2.09
C LYS A 296 -23.61 15.42 -2.51
#